data_01d0149db8ed5b2fb362dad913b9fa61
#
_entry.id   01d0149db8ed5b2fb362dad913b9fa61
#
_cell.length_a   1.000
_cell.length_b   1.000
_cell.length_c   1.000
_cell.angle_alpha   90.00
_cell.angle_beta   90.00
_cell.angle_gamma   90.00
#
_symmetry.space_group_name_H-M   'P 1'
#
loop_
_entity.id
_entity.type
_entity.pdbx_description
1 polymer ?
#
loop_
_entity_poly.entity_id
_entity_poly.type
_entity_poly.pdbx_seq_one_letter_code
_entity_poly.pdbx_strand_id
1 'polypeptide(L)'
;GKTNNSKSKNGADFIIEHADIRRTLLNMKSIIEGERALCFWLSQQTEVSLYHPDEKVRQEASDYVSLMTPVVKSLFTDLAMEITSDAMQIHGGYGYTKDQGIEQLYRDNRITPIYEGTNSVQAADLVFRKLSNKNGSIINKFLDQVKSECNSSNDKIKPFISEFNNHLSILKKFSDWMMDRAKTNKDDVSAAANDYLRDRKSTRLNSSHRCISYA
;
A
#
# COMPACT_ATOMS: atom_id res chain seq x y z
N GLY A 1 -22.48 -14.08 21.00
CA GLY A 1 -22.37 -13.45 22.30
C GLY A 1 -23.04 -12.10 22.35
N LYS A 2 -23.01 -11.45 23.52
CA LYS A 2 -23.52 -10.08 23.71
C LYS A 2 -22.36 -9.13 23.97
N THR A 3 -22.45 -7.91 23.42
CA THR A 3 -21.51 -6.83 23.72
C THR A 3 -21.96 -6.04 24.96
N ASN A 4 -21.07 -5.21 25.52
CA ASN A 4 -21.41 -4.37 26.70
C ASN A 4 -22.56 -3.37 26.40
N ASN A 5 -22.74 -3.02 25.13
CA ASN A 5 -23.78 -2.08 24.67
C ASN A 5 -24.91 -2.81 23.91
N SER A 6 -25.09 -4.11 24.17
CA SER A 6 -26.09 -4.93 23.47
C SER A 6 -27.50 -4.34 23.61
N LYS A 7 -28.13 -4.10 22.47
CA LYS A 7 -29.55 -3.70 22.38
C LYS A 7 -30.46 -4.88 22.14
N SER A 8 -29.92 -6.08 21.93
CA SER A 8 -30.69 -7.29 21.71
C SER A 8 -31.38 -7.77 23.01
N LYS A 9 -32.67 -7.82 22.99
CA LYS A 9 -33.45 -8.35 24.13
C LYS A 9 -33.39 -9.86 24.19
N ASN A 10 -33.35 -10.54 23.04
CA ASN A 10 -33.35 -12.00 22.91
C ASN A 10 -32.28 -12.42 21.90
N GLY A 11 -31.30 -13.21 22.35
CA GLY A 11 -30.27 -13.80 21.49
C GLY A 11 -28.95 -13.09 21.49
N ALA A 12 -28.11 -13.39 20.48
CA ALA A 12 -26.81 -12.79 20.28
C ALA A 12 -26.92 -11.47 19.48
N ASP A 13 -25.95 -10.62 19.64
CA ASP A 13 -25.80 -9.41 18.82
C ASP A 13 -25.33 -9.78 17.40
N PHE A 14 -25.61 -8.91 16.44
CA PHE A 14 -25.02 -9.03 15.11
C PHE A 14 -23.49 -8.95 15.20
N ILE A 15 -22.79 -9.68 14.34
CA ILE A 15 -21.32 -9.72 14.37
C ILE A 15 -20.67 -8.34 14.25
N ILE A 16 -21.30 -7.42 13.51
CA ILE A 16 -20.82 -6.04 13.35
C ILE A 16 -20.83 -5.23 14.67
N GLU A 17 -21.57 -5.67 15.68
CA GLU A 17 -21.58 -5.03 17.01
C GLU A 17 -20.29 -5.33 17.79
N HIS A 18 -19.53 -6.35 17.41
CA HIS A 18 -18.26 -6.70 18.03
C HIS A 18 -17.13 -5.81 17.53
N ALA A 19 -16.33 -5.29 18.46
CA ALA A 19 -15.32 -4.28 18.17
C ALA A 19 -14.19 -4.79 17.25
N ASP A 20 -13.80 -6.06 17.38
CA ASP A 20 -12.80 -6.71 16.53
C ASP A 20 -13.28 -6.84 15.08
N ILE A 21 -14.55 -7.22 14.88
CA ILE A 21 -15.17 -7.29 13.55
C ILE A 21 -15.23 -5.90 12.91
N ARG A 22 -15.69 -4.88 13.65
CA ARG A 22 -15.69 -3.50 13.16
C ARG A 22 -14.31 -3.02 12.77
N ARG A 23 -13.29 -3.31 13.59
CA ARG A 23 -11.90 -2.97 13.29
C ARG A 23 -11.43 -3.64 12.01
N THR A 24 -11.70 -4.93 11.83
CA THR A 24 -11.32 -5.68 10.63
C THR A 24 -12.01 -5.13 9.38
N LEU A 25 -13.33 -4.90 9.44
CA LEU A 25 -14.10 -4.31 8.32
C LEU A 25 -13.60 -2.91 7.97
N LEU A 26 -13.31 -2.07 8.97
CA LEU A 26 -12.75 -0.74 8.75
C LEU A 26 -11.37 -0.80 8.10
N ASN A 27 -10.51 -1.73 8.56
CA ASN A 27 -9.20 -1.96 7.96
C ASN A 27 -9.32 -2.37 6.49
N MET A 28 -10.16 -3.36 6.18
CA MET A 28 -10.40 -3.79 4.79
C MET A 28 -10.90 -2.63 3.92
N LYS A 29 -11.88 -1.87 4.38
CA LYS A 29 -12.41 -0.71 3.66
C LYS A 29 -11.32 0.33 3.41
N SER A 30 -10.54 0.66 4.44
CA SER A 30 -9.46 1.64 4.32
C SER A 30 -8.38 1.21 3.32
N ILE A 31 -8.01 -0.08 3.32
CA ILE A 31 -7.06 -0.63 2.34
C ILE A 31 -7.61 -0.46 0.92
N ILE A 32 -8.84 -0.90 0.67
CA ILE A 32 -9.48 -0.83 -0.65
C ILE A 32 -9.55 0.62 -1.16
N GLU A 33 -9.98 1.55 -0.33
CA GLU A 33 -10.06 2.96 -0.73
C GLU A 33 -8.68 3.57 -0.98
N GLY A 34 -7.69 3.22 -0.16
CA GLY A 34 -6.30 3.64 -0.37
C GLY A 34 -5.69 3.10 -1.65
N GLU A 35 -5.92 1.83 -1.97
CA GLU A 35 -5.48 1.21 -3.23
C GLU A 35 -6.15 1.85 -4.44
N ARG A 36 -7.45 2.11 -4.36
CA ARG A 36 -8.18 2.80 -5.42
C ARG A 36 -7.63 4.19 -5.68
N ALA A 37 -7.40 4.98 -4.62
CA ALA A 37 -6.82 6.31 -4.75
C ALA A 37 -5.42 6.25 -5.39
N LEU A 38 -4.58 5.30 -4.98
CA LEU A 38 -3.26 5.09 -5.56
C LEU A 38 -3.33 4.67 -7.04
N CYS A 39 -4.27 3.79 -7.38
CA CYS A 39 -4.52 3.36 -8.76
C CYS A 39 -4.90 4.55 -9.66
N PHE A 40 -5.85 5.39 -9.23
CA PHE A 40 -6.25 6.57 -9.98
C PHE A 40 -5.12 7.59 -10.12
N TRP A 41 -4.37 7.84 -9.07
CA TRP A 41 -3.21 8.73 -9.16
C TRP A 41 -2.17 8.20 -10.16
N LEU A 42 -1.86 6.90 -10.14
CA LEU A 42 -0.89 6.31 -11.06
C LEU A 42 -1.40 6.32 -12.51
N SER A 43 -2.70 6.07 -12.71
CA SER A 43 -3.35 6.18 -14.02
C SER A 43 -3.27 7.61 -14.56
N GLN A 44 -3.51 8.61 -13.72
CA GLN A 44 -3.32 10.02 -14.08
C GLN A 44 -1.86 10.32 -14.46
N GLN A 45 -0.88 9.84 -13.68
CA GLN A 45 0.53 10.01 -14.04
C GLN A 45 0.87 9.34 -15.38
N THR A 46 0.28 8.18 -15.66
CA THR A 46 0.46 7.49 -16.95
C THR A 46 -0.08 8.35 -18.09
N GLU A 47 -1.28 8.91 -17.97
CA GLU A 47 -1.86 9.79 -18.97
C GLU A 47 -1.02 11.07 -19.18
N VAL A 48 -0.60 11.71 -18.09
CA VAL A 48 0.29 12.88 -18.14
C VAL A 48 1.60 12.54 -18.86
N SER A 49 2.17 11.37 -18.61
CA SER A 49 3.42 10.93 -19.25
C SER A 49 3.31 10.76 -20.77
N LEU A 50 2.10 10.49 -21.27
CA LEU A 50 1.84 10.25 -22.69
C LEU A 50 1.40 11.51 -23.43
N TYR A 51 0.60 12.37 -22.80
CA TYR A 51 -0.16 13.40 -23.52
C TYR A 51 0.09 14.85 -23.06
N HIS A 52 0.82 15.09 -21.97
CA HIS A 52 1.04 16.46 -21.50
C HIS A 52 1.88 17.24 -22.52
N PRO A 53 1.53 18.52 -22.85
CA PRO A 53 2.26 19.31 -23.86
C PRO A 53 3.72 19.59 -23.50
N ASP A 54 4.04 19.79 -22.22
CA ASP A 54 5.40 20.02 -21.74
C ASP A 54 6.15 18.69 -21.56
N GLU A 55 7.29 18.56 -22.25
CA GLU A 55 8.15 17.39 -22.20
C GLU A 55 8.74 17.11 -20.81
N LYS A 56 9.07 18.16 -20.05
CA LYS A 56 9.61 17.99 -18.69
C LYS A 56 8.58 17.38 -17.75
N VAL A 57 7.31 17.80 -17.89
CA VAL A 57 6.20 17.24 -17.12
C VAL A 57 5.94 15.79 -17.51
N ARG A 58 5.96 15.47 -18.82
CA ARG A 58 5.86 14.08 -19.28
C ARG A 58 6.96 13.20 -18.69
N GLN A 59 8.20 13.69 -18.71
CA GLN A 59 9.33 12.91 -18.19
C GLN A 59 9.22 12.68 -16.68
N GLU A 60 8.81 13.68 -15.92
CA GLU A 60 8.61 13.54 -14.47
C GLU A 60 7.48 12.54 -14.15
N ALA A 61 6.37 12.61 -14.85
CA ALA A 61 5.28 11.64 -14.70
C ALA A 61 5.72 10.21 -15.07
N SER A 62 6.50 10.05 -16.15
CA SER A 62 7.08 8.76 -16.55
C SER A 62 8.04 8.20 -15.49
N ASP A 63 8.83 9.06 -14.85
CA ASP A 63 9.72 8.69 -13.74
C ASP A 63 8.91 8.15 -12.55
N TYR A 64 7.79 8.80 -12.19
CA TYR A 64 6.90 8.34 -11.12
C TYR A 64 6.20 7.02 -11.47
N VAL A 65 5.70 6.86 -12.70
CA VAL A 65 5.11 5.60 -13.16
C VAL A 65 6.15 4.48 -13.05
N SER A 66 7.35 4.70 -13.56
CA SER A 66 8.44 3.73 -13.51
C SER A 66 8.80 3.33 -12.07
N LEU A 67 8.90 4.29 -11.15
CA LEU A 67 9.21 4.06 -9.73
C LEU A 67 8.10 3.29 -9.01
N MET A 68 6.84 3.59 -9.32
CA MET A 68 5.69 3.08 -8.58
C MET A 68 5.13 1.75 -9.10
N THR A 69 5.39 1.38 -10.33
CA THR A 69 4.89 0.11 -10.92
C THR A 69 5.22 -1.11 -10.05
N PRO A 70 6.47 -1.38 -9.65
CA PRO A 70 6.79 -2.52 -8.79
C PRO A 70 6.14 -2.42 -7.40
N VAL A 71 6.00 -1.20 -6.88
CA VAL A 71 5.36 -0.96 -5.58
C VAL A 71 3.88 -1.31 -5.64
N VAL A 72 3.15 -0.79 -6.64
CA VAL A 72 1.71 -1.00 -6.80
C VAL A 72 1.40 -2.47 -7.05
N LYS A 73 2.14 -3.12 -7.96
CA LYS A 73 1.95 -4.56 -8.22
C LYS A 73 2.09 -5.38 -6.94
N SER A 74 3.15 -5.18 -6.21
CA SER A 74 3.40 -5.94 -4.98
C SER A 74 2.43 -5.57 -3.86
N LEU A 75 2.13 -4.27 -3.68
CA LEU A 75 1.20 -3.79 -2.66
C LEU A 75 -0.19 -4.38 -2.84
N PHE A 76 -0.78 -4.21 -4.03
CA PHE A 76 -2.16 -4.63 -4.29
C PHE A 76 -2.33 -6.14 -4.16
N THR A 77 -1.37 -6.90 -4.66
CA THR A 77 -1.44 -8.36 -4.60
C THR A 77 -1.25 -8.93 -3.20
N ASP A 78 -0.37 -8.35 -2.38
CA ASP A 78 -0.19 -8.80 -1.00
C ASP A 78 -1.40 -8.43 -0.14
N LEU A 79 -1.90 -7.19 -0.25
CA LEU A 79 -3.05 -6.74 0.52
C LEU A 79 -4.35 -7.42 0.10
N ALA A 80 -4.51 -7.76 -1.18
CA ALA A 80 -5.65 -8.56 -1.63
C ALA A 80 -5.65 -9.95 -0.98
N MET A 81 -4.47 -10.57 -0.73
CA MET A 81 -4.39 -11.81 0.05
C MET A 81 -4.84 -11.60 1.50
N GLU A 82 -4.44 -10.49 2.14
CA GLU A 82 -4.86 -10.16 3.50
C GLU A 82 -6.38 -9.92 3.57
N ILE A 83 -6.93 -9.10 2.66
CA ILE A 83 -8.36 -8.77 2.61
C ILE A 83 -9.22 -10.01 2.39
N THR A 84 -8.84 -10.87 1.45
CA THR A 84 -9.63 -12.09 1.15
C THR A 84 -9.55 -13.10 2.29
N SER A 85 -8.42 -13.18 3.00
CA SER A 85 -8.27 -13.97 4.22
C SER A 85 -9.16 -13.44 5.35
N ASP A 86 -9.14 -12.13 5.59
CA ASP A 86 -9.97 -11.47 6.61
C ASP A 86 -11.46 -11.62 6.29
N ALA A 87 -11.84 -11.51 5.03
CA ALA A 87 -13.21 -11.73 4.58
C ALA A 87 -13.68 -13.16 4.91
N MET A 88 -12.85 -14.16 4.63
CA MET A 88 -13.13 -15.55 4.98
C MET A 88 -13.26 -15.72 6.50
N GLN A 89 -12.37 -15.10 7.28
CA GLN A 89 -12.40 -15.15 8.74
C GLN A 89 -13.69 -14.55 9.32
N ILE A 90 -14.17 -13.42 8.79
CA ILE A 90 -15.43 -12.79 9.23
C ILE A 90 -16.64 -13.69 8.97
N HIS A 91 -16.64 -14.44 7.87
CA HIS A 91 -17.69 -15.39 7.54
C HIS A 91 -17.63 -16.68 8.40
N GLY A 92 -16.58 -16.88 9.19
CA GLY A 92 -16.37 -18.08 10.00
C GLY A 92 -16.28 -19.34 9.15
N GLY A 93 -16.74 -20.48 9.66
CA GLY A 93 -16.69 -21.74 8.93
C GLY A 93 -17.40 -21.72 7.58
N TYR A 94 -18.44 -20.92 7.43
CA TYR A 94 -19.13 -20.73 6.14
C TYR A 94 -18.25 -20.10 5.08
N GLY A 95 -17.35 -19.17 5.45
CA GLY A 95 -16.42 -18.55 4.52
C GLY A 95 -15.46 -19.53 3.86
N TYR A 96 -15.24 -20.69 4.48
CA TYR A 96 -14.38 -21.75 3.96
C TYR A 96 -15.12 -22.69 2.99
N THR A 97 -16.46 -22.67 2.98
CA THR A 97 -17.26 -23.52 2.11
C THR A 97 -17.48 -22.88 0.74
N LYS A 98 -17.66 -23.72 -0.30
CA LYS A 98 -17.90 -23.26 -1.68
C LYS A 98 -19.18 -22.46 -1.84
N ASP A 99 -20.19 -22.72 -0.99
CA ASP A 99 -21.51 -22.10 -1.11
C ASP A 99 -21.48 -20.58 -0.97
N GLN A 100 -20.50 -20.04 -0.26
CA GLN A 100 -20.35 -18.58 -0.04
C GLN A 100 -19.49 -17.88 -1.10
N GLY A 101 -18.68 -18.65 -1.84
CA GLY A 101 -17.79 -18.11 -2.89
C GLY A 101 -16.58 -17.32 -2.36
N ILE A 102 -16.46 -17.05 -1.07
CA ILE A 102 -15.34 -16.28 -0.49
C ILE A 102 -14.03 -17.06 -0.60
N GLU A 103 -14.07 -18.39 -0.41
CA GLU A 103 -12.89 -19.24 -0.52
C GLU A 103 -12.30 -19.20 -1.93
N GLN A 104 -13.15 -19.07 -2.96
CA GLN A 104 -12.71 -18.93 -4.35
C GLN A 104 -11.93 -17.63 -4.56
N LEU A 105 -12.40 -16.52 -4.03
CA LEU A 105 -11.69 -15.24 -4.12
C LEU A 105 -10.28 -15.32 -3.53
N TYR A 106 -10.14 -16.01 -2.38
CA TYR A 106 -8.83 -16.23 -1.77
C TYR A 106 -7.93 -17.10 -2.65
N ARG A 107 -8.45 -18.22 -3.18
CA ARG A 107 -7.69 -19.11 -4.06
C ARG A 107 -7.27 -18.42 -5.36
N ASP A 108 -8.20 -17.73 -6.01
CA ASP A 108 -7.94 -17.08 -7.29
C ASP A 108 -6.94 -15.93 -7.13
N ASN A 109 -6.98 -15.25 -5.99
CA ASN A 109 -6.04 -14.19 -5.72
C ASN A 109 -4.60 -14.67 -5.49
N ARG A 110 -4.38 -15.96 -5.11
CA ARG A 110 -3.05 -16.47 -4.76
C ARG A 110 -2.04 -16.41 -5.91
N ILE A 111 -2.50 -16.45 -7.15
CA ILE A 111 -1.62 -16.32 -8.34
C ILE A 111 -1.07 -14.90 -8.51
N THR A 112 -1.78 -13.89 -8.02
CA THR A 112 -1.44 -12.49 -8.30
C THR A 112 -0.08 -12.03 -7.73
N PRO A 113 0.41 -12.49 -6.55
CA PRO A 113 1.77 -12.22 -6.10
C PRO A 113 2.86 -12.97 -6.87
N ILE A 114 2.49 -13.93 -7.74
CA ILE A 114 3.42 -14.86 -8.40
C ILE A 114 3.65 -14.47 -9.85
N TYR A 115 2.58 -14.23 -10.64
CA TYR A 115 2.68 -13.97 -12.06
C TYR A 115 3.22 -12.56 -12.37
N GLU A 116 3.61 -12.32 -13.62
CA GLU A 116 4.19 -11.03 -14.08
C GLU A 116 5.42 -10.61 -13.26
N GLY A 117 6.22 -11.59 -12.88
CA GLY A 117 7.29 -11.43 -11.91
C GLY A 117 6.78 -11.48 -10.48
N THR A 118 7.35 -12.37 -9.67
CA THR A 118 6.98 -12.47 -8.25
C THR A 118 7.21 -11.16 -7.52
N ASN A 119 6.57 -10.97 -6.36
CA ASN A 119 6.78 -9.77 -5.56
C ASN A 119 8.25 -9.57 -5.16
N SER A 120 9.04 -10.65 -5.05
CA SER A 120 10.50 -10.57 -4.86
C SER A 120 11.22 -10.05 -6.11
N VAL A 121 10.78 -10.41 -7.31
CA VAL A 121 11.31 -9.85 -8.57
C VAL A 121 10.97 -8.36 -8.67
N GLN A 122 9.78 -7.95 -8.25
CA GLN A 122 9.39 -6.53 -8.19
C GLN A 122 10.24 -5.77 -7.16
N ALA A 123 10.56 -6.38 -6.02
CA ALA A 123 11.45 -5.80 -5.03
C ALA A 123 12.87 -5.60 -5.59
N ALA A 124 13.41 -6.60 -6.29
CA ALA A 124 14.70 -6.52 -6.96
C ALA A 124 14.72 -5.42 -8.05
N ASP A 125 13.67 -5.35 -8.90
CA ASP A 125 13.55 -4.29 -9.91
C ASP A 125 13.53 -2.90 -9.25
N LEU A 126 12.79 -2.73 -8.17
CA LEU A 126 12.74 -1.48 -7.43
C LEU A 126 14.12 -1.05 -6.95
N VAL A 127 14.85 -1.92 -6.25
CA VAL A 127 16.12 -1.53 -5.60
C VAL A 127 17.30 -1.44 -6.57
N PHE A 128 17.39 -2.33 -7.56
CA PHE A 128 18.54 -2.35 -8.48
C PHE A 128 18.38 -1.46 -9.72
N ARG A 129 17.14 -1.17 -10.13
CA ARG A 129 16.89 -0.43 -11.38
C ARG A 129 16.19 0.90 -11.16
N LYS A 130 15.20 0.96 -10.26
CA LYS A 130 14.36 2.16 -10.13
C LYS A 130 14.90 3.14 -9.09
N LEU A 131 15.35 2.61 -7.94
CA LEU A 131 15.82 3.45 -6.83
C LEU A 131 17.08 4.25 -7.19
N SER A 132 18.04 3.62 -7.87
CA SER A 132 19.31 4.24 -8.28
C SER A 132 19.18 5.10 -9.55
N ASN A 133 18.04 5.09 -10.23
CA ASN A 133 17.83 5.87 -11.44
C ASN A 133 18.02 7.37 -11.15
N LYS A 134 18.73 8.06 -12.06
CA LYS A 134 19.10 9.47 -11.90
C LYS A 134 19.73 9.79 -10.52
N ASN A 135 20.56 8.88 -10.02
CA ASN A 135 21.24 9.01 -8.71
C ASN A 135 20.25 9.20 -7.53
N GLY A 136 19.11 8.56 -7.56
CA GLY A 136 18.11 8.66 -6.48
C GLY A 136 17.28 9.95 -6.47
N SER A 137 17.44 10.82 -7.48
CA SER A 137 16.69 12.09 -7.50
C SER A 137 15.18 11.89 -7.60
N ILE A 138 14.73 10.80 -8.27
CA ILE A 138 13.31 10.49 -8.45
C ILE A 138 12.64 10.16 -7.11
N ILE A 139 13.26 9.28 -6.31
CA ILE A 139 12.72 8.94 -5.00
C ILE A 139 12.71 10.15 -4.06
N ASN A 140 13.75 10.98 -4.08
CA ASN A 140 13.79 12.17 -3.25
C ASN A 140 12.67 13.15 -3.62
N LYS A 141 12.50 13.48 -4.91
CA LYS A 141 11.39 14.32 -5.38
C LYS A 141 10.03 13.76 -4.96
N PHE A 142 9.83 12.45 -5.10
CA PHE A 142 8.61 11.79 -4.70
C PHE A 142 8.33 11.95 -3.19
N LEU A 143 9.34 11.74 -2.34
CA LEU A 143 9.22 11.90 -0.89
C LEU A 143 8.93 13.35 -0.50
N ASP A 144 9.56 14.32 -1.16
CA ASP A 144 9.35 15.75 -0.92
C ASP A 144 7.93 16.17 -1.34
N GLN A 145 7.42 15.68 -2.47
CA GLN A 145 6.04 15.90 -2.89
C GLN A 145 5.04 15.36 -1.88
N VAL A 146 5.19 14.10 -1.48
CA VAL A 146 4.31 13.45 -0.50
C VAL A 146 4.32 14.22 0.83
N LYS A 147 5.49 14.66 1.28
CA LYS A 147 5.63 15.47 2.49
C LYS A 147 4.92 16.82 2.38
N SER A 148 5.06 17.49 1.24
CA SER A 148 4.40 18.77 0.97
C SER A 148 2.88 18.64 0.96
N GLU A 149 2.34 17.63 0.27
CA GLU A 149 0.91 17.35 0.22
C GLU A 149 0.32 17.06 1.60
N CYS A 150 1.02 16.26 2.42
CA CYS A 150 0.57 15.97 3.78
C CYS A 150 0.56 17.22 4.68
N ASN A 151 1.55 18.09 4.56
CA ASN A 151 1.62 19.30 5.38
C ASN A 151 0.58 20.36 4.97
N SER A 152 0.11 20.34 3.73
CA SER A 152 -0.93 21.24 3.22
C SER A 152 -2.36 20.76 3.45
N SER A 153 -2.52 19.60 4.07
CA SER A 153 -3.80 18.92 4.18
C SER A 153 -4.63 19.34 5.40
N ASN A 154 -5.89 18.89 5.43
CA ASN A 154 -6.95 19.25 6.36
C ASN A 154 -6.54 19.06 7.85
N ASP A 155 -7.08 19.89 8.72
CA ASP A 155 -6.88 19.85 10.18
C ASP A 155 -7.14 18.48 10.82
N LYS A 156 -8.04 17.70 10.26
CA LYS A 156 -8.36 16.35 10.75
C LYS A 156 -7.18 15.37 10.71
N ILE A 157 -6.22 15.55 9.80
CA ILE A 157 -5.06 14.67 9.69
C ILE A 157 -3.82 15.19 10.41
N LYS A 158 -3.84 16.43 10.92
CA LYS A 158 -2.74 17.02 11.68
C LYS A 158 -2.18 16.12 12.78
N PRO A 159 -3.00 15.39 13.59
CA PRO A 159 -2.49 14.50 14.63
C PRO A 159 -1.59 13.37 14.10
N PHE A 160 -1.73 13.01 12.83
CA PHE A 160 -1.00 11.90 12.20
C PHE A 160 0.24 12.34 11.41
N ILE A 161 0.36 13.65 11.11
CA ILE A 161 1.44 14.19 10.27
C ILE A 161 2.82 13.94 10.90
N SER A 162 2.95 14.10 12.22
CA SER A 162 4.23 13.89 12.90
C SER A 162 4.74 12.46 12.73
N GLU A 163 3.87 11.48 12.99
CA GLU A 163 4.21 10.06 12.83
C GLU A 163 4.52 9.72 11.37
N PHE A 164 3.72 10.25 10.45
CA PHE A 164 3.93 10.07 9.03
C PHE A 164 5.27 10.64 8.54
N ASN A 165 5.63 11.87 8.95
CA ASN A 165 6.93 12.47 8.62
C ASN A 165 8.10 11.66 9.21
N ASN A 166 7.93 11.04 10.38
CA ASN A 166 8.93 10.13 10.92
C ASN A 166 9.13 8.90 10.01
N HIS A 167 8.05 8.28 9.55
CA HIS A 167 8.12 7.16 8.59
C HIS A 167 8.77 7.57 7.26
N LEU A 168 8.45 8.76 6.72
CA LEU A 168 9.12 9.27 5.52
C LEU A 168 10.63 9.45 5.74
N SER A 169 11.04 9.93 6.92
CA SER A 169 12.44 10.08 7.27
C SER A 169 13.18 8.73 7.34
N ILE A 170 12.55 7.72 7.93
CA ILE A 170 13.08 6.36 7.98
C ILE A 170 13.22 5.78 6.56
N LEU A 171 12.16 5.92 5.75
CA LEU A 171 12.18 5.45 4.37
C LEU A 171 13.28 6.12 3.55
N LYS A 172 13.50 7.43 3.75
CA LYS A 172 14.60 8.13 3.09
C LYS A 172 15.96 7.57 3.49
N LYS A 173 16.22 7.40 4.79
CA LYS A 173 17.47 6.81 5.28
C LYS A 173 17.70 5.40 4.74
N PHE A 174 16.64 4.59 4.69
CA PHE A 174 16.71 3.24 4.13
C PHE A 174 16.98 3.28 2.63
N SER A 175 16.36 4.20 1.89
CA SER A 175 16.64 4.40 0.46
C SER A 175 18.10 4.77 0.20
N ASP A 176 18.64 5.71 0.98
CA ASP A 176 20.03 6.15 0.87
C ASP A 176 20.99 4.99 1.17
N TRP A 177 20.72 4.22 2.23
CA TRP A 177 21.49 3.03 2.57
C TRP A 177 21.46 1.95 1.47
N MET A 178 20.27 1.68 0.90
CA MET A 178 20.09 0.71 -0.19
C MET A 178 20.93 1.11 -1.43
N MET A 179 20.89 2.38 -1.80
CA MET A 179 21.65 2.90 -2.95
C MET A 179 23.16 2.82 -2.71
N ASP A 180 23.61 3.12 -1.50
CA ASP A 180 25.04 3.06 -1.18
C ASP A 180 25.54 1.62 -1.07
N ARG A 181 24.78 0.76 -0.39
CA ARG A 181 25.12 -0.65 -0.23
C ARG A 181 25.12 -1.41 -1.55
N ALA A 182 24.25 -1.04 -2.49
CA ALA A 182 24.22 -1.66 -3.83
C ALA A 182 25.54 -1.53 -4.61
N LYS A 183 26.38 -0.53 -4.29
CA LYS A 183 27.70 -0.33 -4.90
C LYS A 183 28.75 -1.32 -4.36
N THR A 184 28.58 -1.77 -3.14
CA THR A 184 29.62 -2.57 -2.42
C THR A 184 29.21 -4.01 -2.19
N ASN A 185 27.94 -4.28 -1.91
CA ASN A 185 27.44 -5.63 -1.61
C ASN A 185 25.99 -5.79 -2.11
N LYS A 186 25.83 -6.46 -3.24
CA LYS A 186 24.51 -6.73 -3.84
C LYS A 186 23.70 -7.78 -3.07
N ASP A 187 24.35 -8.69 -2.34
CA ASP A 187 23.66 -9.73 -1.59
C ASP A 187 22.90 -9.14 -0.40
N ASP A 188 23.51 -8.17 0.31
CA ASP A 188 22.83 -7.46 1.39
C ASP A 188 21.59 -6.71 0.88
N VAL A 189 21.70 -6.06 -0.29
CA VAL A 189 20.58 -5.35 -0.91
C VAL A 189 19.49 -6.32 -1.36
N SER A 190 19.87 -7.45 -1.94
CA SER A 190 18.91 -8.50 -2.34
C SER A 190 18.16 -9.05 -1.13
N ALA A 191 18.84 -9.30 -0.02
CA ALA A 191 18.23 -9.78 1.22
C ALA A 191 17.24 -8.75 1.80
N ALA A 192 17.58 -7.47 1.75
CA ALA A 192 16.75 -6.38 2.28
C ALA A 192 15.64 -5.90 1.32
N ALA A 193 15.66 -6.30 0.04
CA ALA A 193 14.79 -5.74 -0.99
C ALA A 193 13.29 -5.91 -0.69
N ASN A 194 12.88 -7.09 -0.21
CA ASN A 194 11.50 -7.35 0.15
C ASN A 194 11.04 -6.50 1.34
N ASP A 195 11.88 -6.35 2.37
CA ASP A 195 11.56 -5.53 3.53
C ASP A 195 11.48 -4.05 3.14
N TYR A 196 12.39 -3.58 2.29
CA TYR A 196 12.32 -2.23 1.74
C TYR A 196 11.02 -1.98 0.97
N LEU A 197 10.60 -2.93 0.14
CA LEU A 197 9.33 -2.84 -0.60
C LEU A 197 8.12 -2.83 0.35
N ARG A 198 8.14 -3.64 1.41
CA ARG A 198 7.08 -3.67 2.44
C ARG A 198 7.02 -2.37 3.23
N ASP A 199 8.15 -1.79 3.60
CA ASP A 199 8.21 -0.52 4.32
C ASP A 199 7.64 0.64 3.49
N ARG A 200 7.91 0.68 2.19
CA ARG A 200 7.26 1.62 1.25
C ARG A 200 5.75 1.44 1.17
N LYS A 201 5.25 0.20 1.22
CA LYS A 201 3.82 -0.09 1.28
C LYS A 201 3.19 0.53 2.54
N SER A 202 3.78 0.25 3.71
CA SER A 202 3.29 0.74 5.00
C SER A 202 3.27 2.26 5.08
N THR A 203 4.31 2.93 4.61
CA THR A 203 4.41 4.39 4.63
C THR A 203 3.33 5.05 3.78
N ARG A 204 3.00 4.49 2.60
CA ARG A 204 1.99 5.08 1.72
C ARG A 204 0.56 4.75 2.14
N LEU A 205 0.32 3.53 2.60
CA LEU A 205 -1.00 3.15 3.11
C LEU A 205 -1.38 3.92 4.35
N ASN A 206 -0.47 4.09 5.31
CA ASN A 206 -0.73 4.88 6.49
C ASN A 206 -1.14 6.32 6.15
N SER A 207 -0.57 6.92 5.09
CA SER A 207 -1.00 8.23 4.62
C SER A 207 -2.39 8.21 3.98
N SER A 208 -2.68 7.22 3.12
CA SER A 208 -3.97 7.07 2.44
C SER A 208 -5.09 6.70 3.41
N HIS A 209 -4.86 5.73 4.28
CA HIS A 209 -5.84 5.25 5.26
C HIS A 209 -6.30 6.35 6.20
N ARG A 210 -5.35 7.17 6.69
CA ARG A 210 -5.67 8.23 7.64
C ARG A 210 -6.29 9.45 6.95
N CYS A 211 -5.97 9.72 5.69
CA CYS A 211 -6.61 10.80 4.92
C CYS A 211 -8.04 10.44 4.49
N ILE A 212 -8.32 9.19 4.10
CA ILE A 212 -9.62 8.77 3.55
C ILE A 212 -10.61 8.41 4.66
N SER A 213 -10.17 7.85 5.77
CA SER A 213 -11.08 7.47 6.87
C SER A 213 -11.70 8.65 7.62
N TYR A 214 -11.27 9.88 7.37
CA TYR A 214 -11.76 11.12 7.98
C TYR A 214 -12.40 12.10 6.97
N ALA A 215 -12.44 11.77 5.68
CA ALA A 215 -13.17 12.51 4.67
C ALA A 215 -14.59 11.97 4.52
#